data_c1a91858bb4ac67552689483a0bdf714
#
_entry.id   c1a91858bb4ac67552689483a0bdf714
#
_cell.length_a   1.000
_cell.length_b   1.000
_cell.length_c   1.000
_cell.angle_alpha   90.00
_cell.angle_beta   90.00
_cell.angle_gamma   90.00
#
_symmetry.space_group_name_H-M   'P 1'
#
loop_
_entity.id
_entity.type
_entity.pdbx_description
1 polymer ?
#
loop_
_entity_poly.entity_id
_entity_poly.type
_entity_poly.pdbx_seq_one_letter_code
_entity_poly.pdbx_strand_id
1 'polypeptide(L)'
;FPKGILNLNAVGSKVSNNTNPATELLAQPLIKTLKNQNKKIHYIQEGPSWLFNDYEIIDQFNFFNLLSEVDSIFAHNEHDCKFYKGLFPNKTVSVIPTLLIEELIKDIKPKPEDKVIIGGNFARWYGGFQSYVVAEEFGVKKWTQESHAKRINENLIPDLNHLPRLTWIDWMRSLSTFKYAIHLMPTVAAGTFSLNCAYFGIPCIGNEKVDTQRVCHPDLSVDVDDVEKARMLAKRLKEDKGFYKECSETAKANYQKYYNIETWKEKINL
;
A
#
# COMPACT_ATOMS: atom_id res chain seq x y z
N PHE A 1 12.76 0.96 14.94
CA PHE A 1 12.44 -0.47 14.79
C PHE A 1 12.82 -1.17 16.10
N PRO A 2 11.99 -2.13 16.62
CA PRO A 2 12.38 -2.95 17.74
C PRO A 2 13.72 -3.65 17.45
N LYS A 3 14.59 -3.73 18.44
CA LYS A 3 15.89 -4.41 18.28
C LYS A 3 15.66 -5.87 17.85
N GLY A 4 16.05 -6.23 16.62
CA GLY A 4 15.98 -7.60 16.10
C GLY A 4 15.08 -7.83 14.88
N ILE A 5 14.42 -6.81 14.35
CA ILE A 5 13.70 -6.91 13.08
C ILE A 5 14.62 -6.46 11.94
N LEU A 6 14.93 -7.39 11.06
CA LEU A 6 15.63 -7.09 9.82
C LEU A 6 14.58 -6.86 8.73
N ASN A 7 14.50 -5.64 8.20
CA ASN A 7 13.70 -5.35 7.03
C ASN A 7 14.44 -5.82 5.77
N LEU A 8 14.22 -7.06 5.36
CA LEU A 8 14.83 -7.63 4.15
C LEU A 8 14.29 -7.01 2.86
N ASN A 9 13.18 -6.25 2.91
CA ASN A 9 12.69 -5.50 1.75
C ASN A 9 13.62 -4.36 1.34
N ALA A 10 14.41 -3.81 2.25
CA ALA A 10 15.48 -2.90 1.85
C ALA A 10 16.47 -3.58 0.89
N VAL A 11 16.54 -4.91 0.94
CA VAL A 11 17.35 -5.76 0.08
C VAL A 11 16.57 -6.17 -1.19
N GLY A 12 15.25 -6.41 -1.09
CA GLY A 12 14.39 -6.87 -2.19
C GLY A 12 13.71 -5.77 -3.01
N SER A 13 13.47 -4.58 -2.45
CA SER A 13 12.78 -3.49 -3.16
C SER A 13 13.61 -2.85 -4.29
N LYS A 14 14.89 -3.16 -4.41
CA LYS A 14 15.73 -2.81 -5.56
C LYS A 14 15.65 -3.80 -6.71
N VAL A 15 14.91 -4.87 -6.56
CA VAL A 15 14.75 -5.96 -7.54
C VAL A 15 13.73 -5.63 -8.63
N SER A 16 13.18 -4.42 -8.71
CA SER A 16 12.45 -3.99 -9.89
C SER A 16 13.44 -3.65 -11.01
N ASN A 17 13.63 -4.59 -11.94
CA ASN A 17 14.32 -4.51 -13.22
C ASN A 17 15.85 -4.73 -13.27
N ASN A 18 16.54 -4.98 -12.17
CA ASN A 18 17.89 -5.52 -12.20
C ASN A 18 18.11 -6.29 -10.89
N THR A 19 17.82 -7.57 -10.93
CA THR A 19 18.28 -8.53 -9.93
C THR A 19 19.78 -8.36 -9.79
N ASN A 20 20.21 -7.65 -8.77
CA ASN A 20 21.61 -7.63 -8.45
C ASN A 20 21.88 -8.85 -7.57
N PRO A 21 22.50 -9.93 -8.11
CA PRO A 21 22.84 -11.12 -7.34
C PRO A 21 23.64 -10.80 -6.07
N ALA A 22 24.30 -9.64 -6.05
CA ALA A 22 25.04 -9.14 -4.89
C ALA A 22 24.17 -8.91 -3.63
N THR A 23 22.87 -8.64 -3.79
CA THR A 23 21.99 -8.36 -2.65
C THR A 23 21.56 -9.66 -1.93
N GLU A 24 21.34 -10.73 -2.67
CA GLU A 24 21.05 -12.05 -2.10
C GLU A 24 22.31 -12.68 -1.50
N LEU A 25 23.46 -12.49 -2.13
CA LEU A 25 24.75 -12.91 -1.61
C LEU A 25 25.11 -12.24 -0.26
N LEU A 26 24.58 -11.05 0.03
CA LEU A 26 24.78 -10.37 1.32
C LEU A 26 23.77 -10.80 2.39
N ALA A 27 22.55 -11.17 2.00
CA ALA A 27 21.50 -11.52 2.96
C ALA A 27 21.74 -12.90 3.61
N GLN A 28 22.19 -13.90 2.87
CA GLN A 28 22.47 -15.24 3.43
C GLN A 28 23.57 -15.23 4.50
N PRO A 29 24.75 -14.64 4.27
CA PRO A 29 25.78 -14.54 5.31
C PRO A 29 25.30 -13.77 6.54
N LEU A 30 24.51 -12.72 6.36
CA LEU A 30 23.96 -11.93 7.45
C LEU A 30 22.96 -12.75 8.28
N ILE A 31 22.04 -13.48 7.65
CA ILE A 31 21.11 -14.38 8.35
C ILE A 31 21.88 -15.43 9.14
N LYS A 32 22.88 -16.07 8.52
CA LYS A 32 23.72 -17.06 9.19
C LYS A 32 24.47 -16.47 10.40
N THR A 33 25.00 -15.28 10.26
CA THR A 33 25.69 -14.56 11.36
C THR A 33 24.73 -14.25 12.51
N LEU A 34 23.53 -13.77 12.22
CA LEU A 34 22.52 -13.47 13.24
C LEU A 34 22.03 -14.72 13.96
N LYS A 35 21.84 -15.83 13.24
CA LYS A 35 21.47 -17.12 13.82
C LYS A 35 22.57 -17.64 14.75
N ASN A 36 23.84 -17.53 14.37
CA ASN A 36 24.97 -17.92 15.23
C ASN A 36 25.03 -17.09 16.52
N GLN A 37 24.41 -15.91 16.52
CA GLN A 37 24.25 -15.05 17.70
C GLN A 37 22.93 -15.31 18.45
N ASN A 38 22.20 -16.38 18.14
CA ASN A 38 20.89 -16.73 18.71
C ASN A 38 19.85 -15.61 18.52
N LYS A 39 19.91 -14.85 17.41
CA LYS A 39 18.91 -13.82 17.06
C LYS A 39 17.77 -14.44 16.29
N LYS A 40 16.54 -14.07 16.64
CA LYS A 40 15.36 -14.36 15.84
C LYS A 40 15.31 -13.42 14.63
N ILE A 41 14.95 -13.97 13.48
CA ILE A 41 14.90 -13.26 12.22
C ILE A 41 13.47 -13.31 11.69
N HIS A 42 12.87 -12.14 11.51
CA HIS A 42 11.54 -11.97 10.98
C HIS A 42 11.59 -11.28 9.62
N TYR A 43 10.92 -11.85 8.64
CA TYR A 43 10.76 -11.24 7.33
C TYR A 43 9.41 -10.52 7.25
N ILE A 44 9.39 -9.29 6.74
CA ILE A 44 8.17 -8.54 6.46
C ILE A 44 8.06 -8.31 4.97
N GLN A 45 7.00 -8.85 4.36
CA GLN A 45 6.68 -8.66 2.95
C GLN A 45 5.92 -7.36 2.74
N GLU A 46 6.52 -6.39 2.05
CA GLU A 46 5.86 -5.12 1.72
C GLU A 46 5.27 -5.08 0.31
N GLY A 47 5.92 -5.74 -0.65
CA GLY A 47 5.43 -5.85 -2.01
C GLY A 47 4.38 -6.95 -2.16
N PRO A 48 3.62 -6.97 -3.27
CA PRO A 48 2.65 -8.02 -3.54
C PRO A 48 3.35 -9.35 -3.83
N SER A 49 2.71 -10.46 -3.42
CA SER A 49 3.26 -11.82 -3.61
C SER A 49 3.52 -12.19 -5.07
N TRP A 50 2.76 -11.61 -6.02
CA TRP A 50 2.95 -11.91 -7.44
C TRP A 50 4.31 -11.44 -7.99
N LEU A 51 4.98 -10.49 -7.34
CA LEU A 51 6.36 -10.08 -7.72
C LEU A 51 7.34 -11.26 -7.67
N PHE A 52 7.07 -12.26 -6.82
CA PHE A 52 7.86 -13.48 -6.79
C PHE A 52 7.91 -14.18 -8.15
N ASN A 53 6.82 -14.15 -8.90
CA ASN A 53 6.74 -14.77 -10.23
C ASN A 53 7.42 -13.94 -11.33
N ASP A 54 7.73 -12.67 -11.07
CA ASP A 54 8.47 -11.80 -12.01
C ASP A 54 9.99 -11.98 -11.90
N TYR A 55 10.48 -12.73 -10.91
CA TYR A 55 11.90 -13.05 -10.76
C TYR A 55 12.33 -14.12 -11.75
N GLU A 56 13.61 -14.09 -12.15
CA GLU A 56 14.22 -15.21 -12.84
C GLU A 56 14.13 -16.48 -11.98
N ILE A 57 13.99 -17.65 -12.60
CA ILE A 57 13.74 -18.90 -11.86
C ILE A 57 14.80 -19.19 -10.79
N ILE A 58 16.06 -18.88 -11.05
CA ILE A 58 17.14 -19.05 -10.07
C ILE A 58 16.96 -18.13 -8.87
N ASP A 59 16.49 -16.89 -9.10
CA ASP A 59 16.26 -15.92 -8.05
C ASP A 59 15.03 -16.30 -7.21
N GLN A 60 14.00 -16.92 -7.82
CA GLN A 60 12.88 -17.49 -7.09
C GLN A 60 13.36 -18.56 -6.09
N PHE A 61 14.24 -19.47 -6.52
CA PHE A 61 14.81 -20.49 -5.65
C PHE A 61 15.70 -19.89 -4.56
N ASN A 62 16.53 -18.93 -4.88
CA ASN A 62 17.39 -18.24 -3.92
C ASN A 62 16.55 -17.53 -2.86
N PHE A 63 15.50 -16.82 -3.26
CA PHE A 63 14.59 -16.14 -2.36
C PHE A 63 13.80 -17.13 -1.50
N PHE A 64 13.32 -18.25 -2.09
CA PHE A 64 12.69 -19.30 -1.33
C PHE A 64 13.62 -19.90 -0.27
N ASN A 65 14.88 -20.19 -0.62
CA ASN A 65 15.88 -20.69 0.31
C ASN A 65 16.18 -19.69 1.42
N LEU A 66 16.28 -18.39 1.08
CA LEU A 66 16.46 -17.32 2.04
C LEU A 66 15.31 -17.27 3.06
N LEU A 67 14.06 -17.30 2.59
CA LEU A 67 12.88 -17.29 3.45
C LEU A 67 12.74 -18.59 4.27
N SER A 68 13.30 -19.68 3.79
CA SER A 68 13.36 -20.94 4.55
C SER A 68 14.21 -20.82 5.80
N GLU A 69 15.15 -19.88 5.84
CA GLU A 69 16.07 -19.64 6.96
C GLU A 69 15.50 -18.67 8.02
N VAL A 70 14.49 -17.87 7.74
CA VAL A 70 13.91 -16.95 8.74
C VAL A 70 12.99 -17.68 9.72
N ASP A 71 12.78 -17.11 10.91
CA ASP A 71 11.95 -17.72 11.95
C ASP A 71 10.45 -17.51 11.70
N SER A 72 10.07 -16.36 11.17
CA SER A 72 8.69 -16.07 10.79
C SER A 72 8.59 -15.12 9.61
N ILE A 73 7.43 -15.12 8.96
CA ILE A 73 7.10 -14.26 7.82
C ILE A 73 5.85 -13.46 8.18
N PHE A 74 5.92 -12.14 7.96
CA PHE A 74 4.79 -11.25 8.06
C PHE A 74 4.40 -10.70 6.68
N ALA A 75 3.11 -10.57 6.44
CA ALA A 75 2.58 -9.89 5.26
C ALA A 75 1.58 -8.81 5.72
N HIS A 76 1.36 -7.79 4.89
CA HIS A 76 0.46 -6.68 5.23
C HIS A 76 -1.01 -6.96 4.92
N ASN A 77 -1.33 -8.09 4.33
CA ASN A 77 -2.69 -8.47 3.96
C ASN A 77 -2.87 -9.99 3.98
N GLU A 78 -4.14 -10.43 4.05
CA GLU A 78 -4.51 -11.83 4.10
C GLU A 78 -4.16 -12.59 2.81
N HIS A 79 -4.20 -11.92 1.65
CA HIS A 79 -3.87 -12.54 0.37
C HIS A 79 -2.41 -13.02 0.32
N ASP A 80 -1.48 -12.11 0.62
CA ASP A 80 -0.04 -12.44 0.65
C ASP A 80 0.29 -13.40 1.79
N CYS A 81 -0.36 -13.24 2.95
CA CYS A 81 -0.22 -14.18 4.07
C CYS A 81 -0.59 -15.60 3.64
N LYS A 82 -1.70 -15.77 2.92
CA LYS A 82 -2.13 -17.09 2.40
C LYS A 82 -1.11 -17.66 1.42
N PHE A 83 -0.54 -16.85 0.54
CA PHE A 83 0.49 -17.26 -0.41
C PHE A 83 1.72 -17.81 0.33
N TYR A 84 2.27 -17.05 1.29
CA TYR A 84 3.45 -17.47 2.05
C TYR A 84 3.18 -18.66 2.97
N LYS A 85 1.98 -18.80 3.54
CA LYS A 85 1.58 -20.02 4.27
C LYS A 85 1.62 -21.26 3.39
N GLY A 86 1.20 -21.12 2.12
CA GLY A 86 1.28 -22.20 1.14
C GLY A 86 2.70 -22.61 0.81
N LEU A 87 3.61 -21.63 0.64
CA LEU A 87 5.02 -21.90 0.36
C LEU A 87 5.78 -22.46 1.57
N PHE A 88 5.43 -22.04 2.79
CA PHE A 88 6.14 -22.36 4.03
C PHE A 88 5.19 -22.93 5.09
N PRO A 89 4.61 -24.12 4.88
CA PRO A 89 3.57 -24.67 5.77
C PRO A 89 4.01 -24.89 7.22
N ASN A 90 5.32 -25.06 7.43
CA ASN A 90 5.90 -25.31 8.76
C ASN A 90 6.41 -24.04 9.45
N LYS A 91 6.17 -22.83 8.86
CA LYS A 91 6.58 -21.57 9.44
C LYS A 91 5.42 -20.80 10.03
N THR A 92 5.71 -19.96 11.01
CA THR A 92 4.76 -18.95 11.46
C THR A 92 4.66 -17.87 10.38
N VAL A 93 3.48 -17.76 9.76
CA VAL A 93 3.14 -16.70 8.79
C VAL A 93 1.91 -15.98 9.29
N SER A 94 2.01 -14.66 9.46
CA SER A 94 0.94 -13.86 10.08
C SER A 94 0.75 -12.52 9.34
N VAL A 95 -0.45 -11.96 9.46
CA VAL A 95 -0.70 -10.59 8.99
C VAL A 95 -0.23 -9.60 10.04
N ILE A 96 0.51 -8.59 9.59
CA ILE A 96 0.88 -7.42 10.39
C ILE A 96 0.23 -6.18 9.76
N PRO A 97 -0.45 -5.32 10.52
CA PRO A 97 -1.05 -4.11 9.96
C PRO A 97 0.00 -3.20 9.32
N THR A 98 -0.37 -2.55 8.23
CA THR A 98 0.45 -1.47 7.65
C THR A 98 0.55 -0.33 8.68
N LEU A 99 1.75 0.18 8.91
CA LEU A 99 2.02 1.19 9.94
C LEU A 99 2.24 2.57 9.32
N LEU A 100 1.61 3.60 9.92
CA LEU A 100 1.97 4.99 9.74
C LEU A 100 2.79 5.48 10.93
N ILE A 101 3.84 6.27 10.65
CA ILE A 101 4.64 6.92 11.71
C ILE A 101 3.96 8.25 12.05
N GLU A 102 2.91 8.18 12.86
CA GLU A 102 2.05 9.33 13.20
C GLU A 102 2.83 10.51 13.77
N GLU A 103 3.87 10.26 14.57
CA GLU A 103 4.69 11.29 15.19
C GLU A 103 5.26 12.31 14.18
N LEU A 104 5.54 11.87 12.94
CA LEU A 104 6.08 12.72 11.90
C LEU A 104 5.03 13.58 11.18
N ILE A 105 3.75 13.26 11.36
CA ILE A 105 2.64 13.89 10.60
C ILE A 105 1.53 14.45 11.48
N LYS A 106 1.59 14.30 12.79
CA LYS A 106 0.55 14.73 13.75
C LYS A 106 0.18 16.22 13.66
N ASP A 107 1.13 17.06 13.23
CA ASP A 107 0.92 18.50 13.09
C ASP A 107 0.30 18.91 11.75
N ILE A 108 0.15 17.95 10.82
CA ILE A 108 -0.49 18.21 9.53
C ILE A 108 -2.01 18.25 9.71
N LYS A 109 -2.60 19.43 9.49
CA LYS A 109 -4.04 19.61 9.58
C LYS A 109 -4.67 19.52 8.18
N PRO A 110 -5.71 18.68 7.98
CA PRO A 110 -6.43 18.63 6.72
C PRO A 110 -7.00 20.00 6.32
N LYS A 111 -6.81 20.38 5.06
CA LYS A 111 -7.38 21.58 4.42
C LYS A 111 -7.93 21.20 3.05
N PRO A 112 -9.03 20.45 2.98
CA PRO A 112 -9.53 19.89 1.73
C PRO A 112 -9.94 20.99 0.75
N GLU A 113 -9.43 20.90 -0.46
CA GLU A 113 -9.80 21.68 -1.63
C GLU A 113 -10.57 20.79 -2.60
N ASP A 114 -11.41 21.38 -3.45
CA ASP A 114 -12.16 20.63 -4.48
C ASP A 114 -11.22 20.09 -5.56
N LYS A 115 -10.55 18.98 -5.24
CA LYS A 115 -9.66 18.23 -6.11
C LYS A 115 -9.62 16.76 -5.72
N VAL A 116 -9.32 15.90 -6.68
CA VAL A 116 -9.23 14.45 -6.49
C VAL A 116 -7.80 13.96 -6.73
N ILE A 117 -7.33 13.06 -5.88
CA ILE A 117 -6.07 12.35 -6.06
C ILE A 117 -6.32 10.93 -6.56
N ILE A 118 -5.62 10.55 -7.63
CA ILE A 118 -5.57 9.20 -8.15
C ILE A 118 -4.34 8.53 -7.54
N GLY A 119 -4.57 7.46 -6.79
CA GLY A 119 -3.52 6.69 -6.15
C GLY A 119 -2.69 5.91 -7.17
N GLY A 120 -1.39 5.91 -6.97
CA GLY A 120 -0.47 5.31 -7.92
C GLY A 120 -0.34 6.13 -9.21
N ASN A 121 -0.03 5.46 -10.29
CA ASN A 121 0.09 6.04 -11.62
C ASN A 121 -0.54 5.11 -12.66
N PHE A 122 -0.26 5.34 -13.93
CA PHE A 122 -0.79 4.54 -15.04
C PHE A 122 0.05 3.28 -15.35
N ALA A 123 0.99 2.89 -14.48
CA ALA A 123 1.64 1.60 -14.61
C ALA A 123 0.62 0.45 -14.51
N ARG A 124 0.92 -0.67 -15.18
CA ARG A 124 -0.03 -1.81 -15.35
C ARG A 124 -0.63 -2.33 -14.03
N TRP A 125 0.10 -2.19 -12.92
CA TRP A 125 -0.31 -2.73 -11.62
C TRP A 125 -1.07 -1.75 -10.72
N TYR A 126 -1.25 -0.49 -11.15
CA TYR A 126 -1.89 0.53 -10.32
C TYR A 126 -3.32 0.91 -10.73
N GLY A 127 -3.79 0.50 -11.90
CA GLY A 127 -5.16 0.79 -12.34
C GLY A 127 -5.44 2.30 -12.54
N GLY A 128 -4.44 3.05 -13.00
CA GLY A 128 -4.56 4.51 -13.15
C GLY A 128 -5.65 4.92 -14.14
N PHE A 129 -5.83 4.17 -15.24
CA PHE A 129 -6.84 4.51 -16.24
C PHE A 129 -8.26 4.39 -15.70
N GLN A 130 -8.59 3.28 -15.03
CA GLN A 130 -9.92 3.09 -14.42
C GLN A 130 -10.17 4.16 -13.35
N SER A 131 -9.16 4.42 -12.52
CA SER A 131 -9.24 5.47 -11.49
C SER A 131 -9.44 6.86 -12.09
N TYR A 132 -8.80 7.16 -13.23
CA TYR A 132 -8.99 8.42 -13.96
C TYR A 132 -10.43 8.56 -14.48
N VAL A 133 -10.97 7.51 -15.11
CA VAL A 133 -12.35 7.51 -15.62
C VAL A 133 -13.37 7.75 -14.50
N VAL A 134 -13.17 7.12 -13.33
CA VAL A 134 -14.02 7.35 -12.15
C VAL A 134 -13.86 8.76 -11.61
N ALA A 135 -12.64 9.32 -11.64
CA ALA A 135 -12.39 10.69 -11.17
C ALA A 135 -13.13 11.77 -11.95
N GLU A 136 -13.53 11.49 -13.21
CA GLU A 136 -14.34 12.42 -14.03
C GLU A 136 -15.68 12.76 -13.36
N GLU A 137 -16.28 11.84 -12.60
CA GLU A 137 -17.58 12.06 -11.95
C GLU A 137 -17.53 13.21 -10.92
N PHE A 138 -16.37 13.49 -10.33
CA PHE A 138 -16.25 14.62 -9.42
C PHE A 138 -16.28 15.98 -10.11
N GLY A 139 -15.88 16.05 -11.39
CA GLY A 139 -15.86 17.32 -12.15
C GLY A 139 -14.86 18.34 -11.57
N VAL A 140 -13.79 17.89 -10.96
CA VAL A 140 -12.75 18.72 -10.31
C VAL A 140 -11.37 18.38 -10.87
N LYS A 141 -10.35 19.18 -10.54
CA LYS A 141 -8.97 18.93 -10.98
C LYS A 141 -8.47 17.57 -10.47
N LYS A 142 -7.94 16.79 -11.40
CA LYS A 142 -7.38 15.44 -11.17
C LYS A 142 -5.87 15.53 -11.00
N TRP A 143 -5.35 14.81 -10.02
CA TRP A 143 -3.94 14.75 -9.69
C TRP A 143 -3.48 13.31 -9.52
N THR A 144 -2.22 13.05 -9.83
CA THR A 144 -1.52 11.80 -9.53
C THR A 144 -0.10 12.08 -9.06
N GLN A 145 0.58 11.07 -8.56
CA GLN A 145 1.99 11.17 -8.18
C GLN A 145 2.92 10.96 -9.37
N GLU A 146 4.00 11.73 -9.44
CA GLU A 146 5.13 11.41 -10.32
C GLU A 146 5.76 10.08 -9.89
N SER A 147 6.02 9.19 -10.84
CA SER A 147 6.54 7.85 -10.58
C SER A 147 7.66 7.48 -11.55
N HIS A 148 8.57 6.62 -11.09
CA HIS A 148 9.60 6.02 -11.94
C HIS A 148 9.03 5.12 -13.04
N ALA A 149 7.85 4.55 -12.80
CA ALA A 149 7.16 3.68 -13.75
C ALA A 149 6.15 4.45 -14.62
N LYS A 150 6.33 5.78 -14.76
CA LYS A 150 5.49 6.62 -15.59
C LYS A 150 5.49 6.11 -17.03
N ARG A 151 4.29 5.96 -17.59
CA ARG A 151 4.15 5.55 -18.99
C ARG A 151 4.52 6.68 -19.95
N ILE A 152 5.01 6.30 -21.13
CA ILE A 152 5.20 7.22 -22.24
C ILE A 152 3.85 7.93 -22.50
N ASN A 153 3.89 9.23 -22.71
CA ASN A 153 2.73 10.07 -23.00
C ASN A 153 1.70 10.23 -21.87
N GLU A 154 1.97 9.78 -20.65
CA GLU A 154 1.08 10.03 -19.50
C GLU A 154 0.81 11.54 -19.30
N ASN A 155 1.77 12.39 -19.64
CA ASN A 155 1.60 13.86 -19.60
C ASN A 155 0.58 14.42 -20.61
N LEU A 156 0.17 13.61 -21.59
CA LEU A 156 -0.82 14.01 -22.59
C LEU A 156 -2.25 13.68 -22.16
N ILE A 157 -2.44 13.06 -20.99
CA ILE A 157 -3.78 12.77 -20.46
C ILE A 157 -4.43 14.11 -20.10
N PRO A 158 -5.61 14.41 -20.67
CA PRO A 158 -6.30 15.67 -20.41
C PRO A 158 -6.60 15.89 -18.93
N ASP A 159 -6.44 17.11 -18.46
CA ASP A 159 -6.79 17.53 -17.09
C ASP A 159 -6.16 16.70 -15.96
N LEU A 160 -5.10 15.93 -16.24
CA LEU A 160 -4.32 15.21 -15.26
C LEU A 160 -3.07 16.00 -14.87
N ASN A 161 -2.99 16.38 -13.62
CA ASN A 161 -1.84 17.05 -13.05
C ASN A 161 -0.96 16.05 -12.31
N HIS A 162 0.36 16.26 -12.35
CA HIS A 162 1.33 15.44 -11.66
C HIS A 162 1.92 16.20 -10.47
N LEU A 163 1.84 15.61 -9.28
CA LEU A 163 2.62 16.08 -8.14
C LEU A 163 4.10 15.76 -8.41
N PRO A 164 5.03 16.64 -8.03
CA PRO A 164 6.44 16.31 -8.12
C PRO A 164 6.76 15.11 -7.21
N ARG A 165 7.93 14.52 -7.40
CA ARG A 165 8.41 13.49 -6.47
C ARG A 165 8.65 14.12 -5.10
N LEU A 166 7.90 13.66 -4.11
CA LEU A 166 7.89 14.18 -2.75
C LEU A 166 8.53 13.19 -1.76
N THR A 167 9.07 13.73 -0.67
CA THR A 167 9.32 12.92 0.52
C THR A 167 7.99 12.42 1.08
N TRP A 168 8.01 11.36 1.93
CA TRP A 168 6.76 10.87 2.50
C TRP A 168 6.02 11.95 3.32
N ILE A 169 6.74 12.77 4.09
CA ILE A 169 6.14 13.85 4.87
C ILE A 169 5.50 14.92 3.97
N ASP A 170 6.18 15.32 2.89
CA ASP A 170 5.65 16.30 1.94
C ASP A 170 4.49 15.73 1.13
N TRP A 171 4.54 14.41 0.84
CA TRP A 171 3.40 13.69 0.30
C TRP A 171 2.18 13.78 1.22
N MET A 172 2.34 13.50 2.53
CA MET A 172 1.25 13.59 3.50
C MET A 172 0.70 15.01 3.62
N ARG A 173 1.56 16.05 3.58
CA ARG A 173 1.13 17.45 3.52
C ARG A 173 0.30 17.72 2.26
N SER A 174 0.78 17.28 1.11
CA SER A 174 0.04 17.43 -0.15
C SER A 174 -1.29 16.68 -0.10
N LEU A 175 -1.27 15.40 0.34
CA LEU A 175 -2.46 14.57 0.44
C LEU A 175 -3.55 15.22 1.31
N SER A 176 -3.18 15.85 2.42
CA SER A 176 -4.12 16.51 3.35
C SER A 176 -4.96 17.62 2.72
N THR A 177 -4.61 18.06 1.50
CA THR A 177 -5.33 19.09 0.75
C THR A 177 -6.36 18.54 -0.24
N PHE A 178 -6.43 17.22 -0.42
CA PHE A 178 -7.40 16.61 -1.35
C PHE A 178 -8.72 16.31 -0.63
N LYS A 179 -9.81 16.50 -1.36
CA LYS A 179 -11.17 16.20 -0.88
C LYS A 179 -11.57 14.75 -1.18
N TYR A 180 -11.14 14.21 -2.33
CA TYR A 180 -11.50 12.89 -2.81
C TYR A 180 -10.26 12.10 -3.20
N ALA A 181 -10.33 10.78 -3.07
CA ALA A 181 -9.29 9.86 -3.49
C ALA A 181 -9.87 8.66 -4.24
N ILE A 182 -9.13 8.16 -5.24
CA ILE A 182 -9.48 6.94 -5.98
C ILE A 182 -8.23 6.09 -6.17
N HIS A 183 -8.35 4.79 -5.92
CA HIS A 183 -7.27 3.84 -6.14
C HIS A 183 -7.81 2.46 -6.53
N LEU A 184 -8.27 2.32 -7.77
CA LEU A 184 -8.71 1.05 -8.34
C LEU A 184 -7.50 0.20 -8.76
N MET A 185 -6.64 -0.09 -7.79
CA MET A 185 -5.42 -0.85 -8.01
C MET A 185 -5.73 -2.36 -8.07
N PRO A 186 -5.48 -3.06 -9.21
CA PRO A 186 -5.72 -4.50 -9.31
C PRO A 186 -4.78 -5.34 -8.44
N THR A 187 -3.64 -4.78 -8.09
CA THR A 187 -2.66 -5.44 -7.22
C THR A 187 -3.08 -5.38 -5.75
N VAL A 188 -3.12 -6.53 -5.08
CA VAL A 188 -3.26 -6.59 -3.62
C VAL A 188 -1.87 -6.41 -3.01
N ALA A 189 -1.72 -5.39 -2.18
CA ALA A 189 -0.47 -5.01 -1.53
C ALA A 189 -0.73 -4.41 -0.14
N ALA A 190 0.27 -3.77 0.47
CA ALA A 190 0.18 -3.18 1.82
C ALA A 190 -0.91 -2.11 1.98
N GLY A 191 -1.40 -1.50 0.89
CA GLY A 191 -2.52 -0.56 0.92
C GLY A 191 -2.19 0.78 1.59
N THR A 192 -0.96 1.24 1.50
CA THR A 192 -0.51 2.50 2.14
C THR A 192 -1.28 3.72 1.66
N PHE A 193 -1.74 3.74 0.41
CA PHE A 193 -2.49 4.88 -0.13
C PHE A 193 -3.84 5.06 0.57
N SER A 194 -4.68 4.02 0.62
CA SER A 194 -5.98 4.07 1.30
C SER A 194 -5.83 4.34 2.81
N LEU A 195 -4.76 3.81 3.43
CA LEU A 195 -4.45 4.06 4.82
C LEU A 195 -4.08 5.53 5.08
N ASN A 196 -3.26 6.14 4.20
CA ASN A 196 -2.91 7.57 4.26
C ASN A 196 -4.17 8.44 4.12
N CYS A 197 -5.08 8.08 3.22
CA CYS A 197 -6.37 8.75 3.05
C CYS A 197 -7.23 8.64 4.33
N ALA A 198 -7.30 7.46 4.92
CA ALA A 198 -8.07 7.21 6.14
C ALA A 198 -7.56 8.03 7.33
N TYR A 199 -6.25 8.17 7.50
CA TYR A 199 -5.65 9.00 8.54
C TYR A 199 -6.19 10.45 8.50
N PHE A 200 -6.32 11.03 7.32
CA PHE A 200 -6.87 12.38 7.14
C PHE A 200 -8.41 12.41 7.02
N GLY A 201 -9.06 11.25 6.89
CA GLY A 201 -10.49 11.16 6.63
C GLY A 201 -10.88 11.58 5.23
N ILE A 202 -10.03 11.31 4.26
CA ILE A 202 -10.31 11.52 2.84
C ILE A 202 -11.04 10.28 2.32
N PRO A 203 -12.31 10.37 1.89
CA PRO A 203 -13.01 9.24 1.30
C PRO A 203 -12.26 8.71 0.09
N CYS A 204 -11.92 7.42 0.11
CA CYS A 204 -11.15 6.75 -0.93
C CYS A 204 -11.96 5.61 -1.55
N ILE A 205 -12.27 5.70 -2.85
CA ILE A 205 -12.85 4.59 -3.62
C ILE A 205 -11.70 3.68 -4.07
N GLY A 206 -11.78 2.39 -3.77
CA GLY A 206 -10.67 1.49 -4.08
C GLY A 206 -11.03 0.00 -4.05
N ASN A 207 -10.01 -0.83 -4.30
CA ASN A 207 -10.14 -2.28 -4.42
C ASN A 207 -10.52 -2.93 -3.07
N GLU A 208 -11.66 -3.62 -3.02
CA GLU A 208 -12.15 -4.34 -1.84
C GLU A 208 -11.23 -5.48 -1.37
N LYS A 209 -10.33 -5.98 -2.24
CA LYS A 209 -9.36 -7.02 -1.92
C LYS A 209 -8.14 -6.49 -1.14
N VAL A 210 -7.98 -5.17 -1.06
CA VAL A 210 -6.93 -4.51 -0.27
C VAL A 210 -7.44 -4.29 1.15
N ASP A 211 -6.80 -4.90 2.16
CA ASP A 211 -7.29 -4.91 3.54
C ASP A 211 -7.50 -3.51 4.11
N THR A 212 -6.55 -2.59 3.91
CA THR A 212 -6.68 -1.20 4.39
C THR A 212 -7.86 -0.47 3.73
N GLN A 213 -8.13 -0.75 2.46
CA GLN A 213 -9.29 -0.20 1.77
C GLN A 213 -10.58 -0.76 2.34
N ARG A 214 -10.71 -2.08 2.40
CA ARG A 214 -11.91 -2.77 2.89
C ARG A 214 -12.24 -2.41 4.34
N VAL A 215 -11.22 -2.29 5.18
CA VAL A 215 -11.40 -1.96 6.60
C VAL A 215 -11.66 -0.48 6.82
N CYS A 216 -10.87 0.41 6.22
CA CYS A 216 -11.00 1.85 6.47
C CYS A 216 -12.12 2.50 5.66
N HIS A 217 -12.40 2.02 4.45
CA HIS A 217 -13.38 2.61 3.54
C HIS A 217 -14.43 1.57 3.08
N PRO A 218 -15.18 0.91 4.00
CA PRO A 218 -16.05 -0.22 3.65
C PRO A 218 -17.09 0.13 2.59
N ASP A 219 -17.75 1.28 2.70
CA ASP A 219 -18.80 1.73 1.78
C ASP A 219 -18.26 2.25 0.43
N LEU A 220 -16.95 2.37 0.30
CA LEU A 220 -16.24 2.83 -0.90
C LEU A 220 -15.35 1.74 -1.52
N SER A 221 -15.52 0.51 -1.06
CA SER A 221 -14.77 -0.66 -1.53
C SER A 221 -15.53 -1.36 -2.65
N VAL A 222 -14.85 -1.58 -3.78
CA VAL A 222 -15.44 -2.17 -4.98
C VAL A 222 -14.51 -3.21 -5.58
N ASP A 223 -15.03 -4.14 -6.37
CA ASP A 223 -14.20 -4.90 -7.29
C ASP A 223 -13.58 -3.94 -8.33
N VAL A 224 -12.31 -4.11 -8.67
CA VAL A 224 -11.60 -3.20 -9.59
C VAL A 224 -12.17 -3.19 -11.01
N ASP A 225 -12.86 -4.25 -11.39
CA ASP A 225 -13.49 -4.39 -12.69
C ASP A 225 -14.93 -3.80 -12.70
N ASP A 226 -15.49 -3.52 -11.51
CA ASP A 226 -16.80 -2.87 -11.37
C ASP A 226 -16.67 -1.33 -11.41
N VAL A 227 -16.24 -0.84 -12.57
CA VAL A 227 -16.04 0.61 -12.80
C VAL A 227 -17.37 1.37 -12.72
N GLU A 228 -18.49 0.73 -13.07
CA GLU A 228 -19.82 1.35 -12.98
C GLU A 228 -20.17 1.67 -11.52
N LYS A 229 -20.05 0.71 -10.63
CA LYS A 229 -20.26 0.92 -9.18
C LYS A 229 -19.33 1.99 -8.63
N ALA A 230 -18.06 1.99 -9.04
CA ALA A 230 -17.09 3.00 -8.61
C ALA A 230 -17.51 4.41 -9.05
N ARG A 231 -18.03 4.59 -10.28
CA ARG A 231 -18.57 5.86 -10.76
C ARG A 231 -19.82 6.29 -10.00
N MET A 232 -20.75 5.37 -9.72
CA MET A 232 -21.93 5.66 -8.90
C MET A 232 -21.54 6.16 -7.51
N LEU A 233 -20.54 5.54 -6.86
CA LEU A 233 -20.04 5.97 -5.56
C LEU A 233 -19.36 7.35 -5.64
N ALA A 234 -18.57 7.64 -6.67
CA ALA A 234 -17.96 8.94 -6.87
C ALA A 234 -19.01 10.04 -7.02
N LYS A 235 -20.07 9.80 -7.83
CA LYS A 235 -21.21 10.70 -7.98
C LYS A 235 -21.92 10.92 -6.65
N ARG A 236 -22.20 9.85 -5.89
CA ARG A 236 -22.83 9.95 -4.58
C ARG A 236 -21.98 10.75 -3.58
N LEU A 237 -20.66 10.52 -3.52
CA LEU A 237 -19.75 11.31 -2.67
C LEU A 237 -19.78 12.80 -3.00
N LYS A 238 -19.94 13.15 -4.27
CA LYS A 238 -20.03 14.55 -4.73
C LYS A 238 -21.36 15.20 -4.34
N GLU A 239 -22.47 14.49 -4.53
CA GLU A 239 -23.83 15.01 -4.44
C GLU A 239 -24.41 14.94 -3.02
N ASP A 240 -24.05 13.91 -2.25
CA ASP A 240 -24.56 13.64 -0.91
C ASP A 240 -23.53 14.01 0.17
N LYS A 241 -23.71 15.18 0.77
CA LYS A 241 -22.83 15.68 1.85
C LYS A 241 -22.90 14.80 3.11
N GLY A 242 -24.04 14.17 3.37
CA GLY A 242 -24.22 13.24 4.50
C GLY A 242 -23.38 12.00 4.30
N PHE A 243 -23.46 11.37 3.14
CA PHE A 243 -22.67 10.21 2.77
C PHE A 243 -21.15 10.51 2.76
N TYR A 244 -20.76 11.67 2.22
CA TYR A 244 -19.36 12.11 2.28
C TYR A 244 -18.86 12.18 3.73
N LYS A 245 -19.62 12.82 4.62
CA LYS A 245 -19.27 12.97 6.03
C LYS A 245 -19.17 11.61 6.73
N GLU A 246 -20.14 10.73 6.52
CA GLU A 246 -20.16 9.37 7.07
C GLU A 246 -18.91 8.57 6.63
N CYS A 247 -18.60 8.54 5.32
CA CYS A 247 -17.41 7.88 4.80
C CYS A 247 -16.10 8.44 5.39
N SER A 248 -16.03 9.77 5.55
CA SER A 248 -14.86 10.45 6.12
C SER A 248 -14.65 10.09 7.60
N GLU A 249 -15.72 10.10 8.39
CA GLU A 249 -15.68 9.77 9.82
C GLU A 249 -15.40 8.27 10.04
N THR A 250 -16.02 7.40 9.26
CA THR A 250 -15.76 5.95 9.26
C THR A 250 -14.30 5.64 8.96
N ALA A 251 -13.73 6.29 7.95
CA ALA A 251 -12.32 6.08 7.59
C ALA A 251 -11.38 6.41 8.74
N LYS A 252 -11.56 7.56 9.39
CA LYS A 252 -10.76 7.96 10.56
C LYS A 252 -10.95 7.01 11.74
N ALA A 253 -12.18 6.68 12.06
CA ALA A 253 -12.50 5.81 13.20
C ALA A 253 -11.87 4.41 13.03
N ASN A 254 -11.99 3.85 11.81
CA ASN A 254 -11.41 2.54 11.50
C ASN A 254 -9.88 2.56 11.46
N TYR A 255 -9.27 3.64 10.93
CA TYR A 255 -7.83 3.84 11.05
C TYR A 255 -7.38 3.79 12.50
N GLN A 256 -7.98 4.61 13.38
CA GLN A 256 -7.63 4.69 14.81
C GLN A 256 -7.85 3.36 15.54
N LYS A 257 -8.83 2.59 15.14
CA LYS A 257 -9.16 1.31 15.78
C LYS A 257 -8.23 0.17 15.36
N TYR A 258 -7.87 0.09 14.06
CA TYR A 258 -7.26 -1.12 13.49
C TYR A 258 -5.81 -0.93 13.03
N TYR A 259 -5.35 0.32 12.83
CA TYR A 259 -4.04 0.62 12.23
C TYR A 259 -3.17 1.57 13.07
N ASN A 260 -3.53 1.79 14.34
CA ASN A 260 -2.70 2.56 15.26
C ASN A 260 -1.45 1.76 15.69
N ILE A 261 -0.48 2.47 16.29
CA ILE A 261 0.81 1.87 16.70
C ILE A 261 0.65 0.77 17.76
N GLU A 262 -0.35 0.85 18.64
CA GLU A 262 -0.55 -0.16 19.67
C GLU A 262 -1.06 -1.48 19.06
N THR A 263 -2.02 -1.42 18.15
CA THR A 263 -2.47 -2.60 17.38
C THR A 263 -1.31 -3.26 16.63
N TRP A 264 -0.40 -2.45 16.06
CA TRP A 264 0.79 -2.96 15.38
C TRP A 264 1.73 -3.68 16.35
N LYS A 265 2.00 -3.07 17.54
CA LYS A 265 2.85 -3.67 18.57
C LYS A 265 2.29 -5.00 19.08
N GLU A 266 0.99 -5.07 19.31
CA GLU A 266 0.30 -6.30 19.74
C GLU A 266 0.49 -7.45 18.74
N LYS A 267 0.47 -7.15 17.45
CA LYS A 267 0.64 -8.14 16.37
C LYS A 267 2.07 -8.63 16.20
N ILE A 268 3.06 -7.81 16.55
CA ILE A 268 4.48 -8.16 16.39
C ILE A 268 5.06 -8.83 17.65
N ASN A 269 4.45 -8.60 18.80
CA ASN A 269 4.83 -9.23 20.06
C ASN A 269 4.31 -10.69 20.10
N LEU A 270 4.83 -11.50 19.20
CA LEU A 270 4.62 -12.94 19.16
C LEU A 270 5.55 -13.67 20.11
#